data_a99517de302d60c4c97b7187adc67291
#
_entry.id   a99517de302d60c4c97b7187adc67291
#
_cell.length_a   1.000
_cell.length_b   1.000
_cell.length_c   1.000
_cell.angle_alpha   90.00
_cell.angle_beta   90.00
_cell.angle_gamma   90.00
#
_symmetry.space_group_name_H-M   'P 1'
#
loop_
_entity.id
_entity.type
_entity.pdbx_description
1 polymer ?
#
loop_
_entity_poly.entity_id
_entity_poly.type
_entity_poly.pdbx_seq_one_letter_code
_entity_poly.pdbx_strand_id
1 'polypeptide(L)'
;MKQLKILITAGPTVEPIDPVRFISNYSTGAMGFSIAKAAKSRGHKVILIGAPGALSAQEMYKQVIENFRRCDVVVMAAAVADYRPKAVANQKIKKSKQQITLKLVKNPDILQVLGKIKKDKILVGFALETKGLYKNALSKLKKKNLDFIVANRLTKKRNVFGSSKTSVLILDKTGDKEYLSNVTKDKVAQRVIKKIEEIRKSAA
;
A
#
# COMPACT_ATOMS: atom_id res chain seq x y z
N MET A 1 -7.01 -24.75 -7.87
CA MET A 1 -5.87 -23.96 -7.38
C MET A 1 -5.94 -23.88 -5.86
N LYS A 2 -4.80 -24.00 -5.15
CA LYS A 2 -4.80 -23.94 -3.67
C LYS A 2 -5.31 -22.58 -3.19
N GLN A 3 -6.24 -22.57 -2.24
CA GLN A 3 -6.75 -21.36 -1.62
C GLN A 3 -5.64 -20.67 -0.82
N LEU A 4 -5.38 -19.38 -1.09
CA LEU A 4 -4.40 -18.55 -0.38
C LEU A 4 -5.09 -17.69 0.67
N LYS A 5 -4.36 -17.36 1.74
CA LYS A 5 -4.73 -16.34 2.70
C LYS A 5 -3.93 -15.06 2.39
N ILE A 6 -4.62 -14.02 1.92
CA ILE A 6 -4.03 -12.77 1.42
C ILE A 6 -4.34 -11.63 2.39
N LEU A 7 -3.30 -11.04 2.97
CA LEU A 7 -3.40 -9.80 3.73
C LEU A 7 -3.29 -8.62 2.78
N ILE A 8 -4.24 -7.71 2.84
CA ILE A 8 -4.31 -6.52 1.97
C ILE A 8 -4.47 -5.29 2.84
N THR A 9 -3.64 -4.27 2.62
CA THR A 9 -3.84 -2.97 3.25
C THR A 9 -4.53 -2.01 2.29
N ALA A 10 -5.46 -1.18 2.79
CA ALA A 10 -6.23 -0.24 1.98
C ALA A 10 -6.43 1.10 2.70
N GLY A 11 -6.61 2.16 1.93
CA GLY A 11 -6.84 3.51 2.46
C GLY A 11 -5.57 4.27 2.78
N PRO A 12 -5.71 5.54 3.18
CA PRO A 12 -4.63 6.31 3.74
C PRO A 12 -4.47 5.98 5.22
N THR A 13 -3.27 6.21 5.77
CA THR A 13 -3.13 6.39 7.23
C THR A 13 -3.41 7.82 7.61
N VAL A 14 -3.81 8.03 8.86
CA VAL A 14 -4.04 9.36 9.46
C VAL A 14 -3.10 9.54 10.65
N GLU A 15 -2.39 10.64 10.66
CA GLU A 15 -1.40 10.94 11.69
C GLU A 15 -1.92 12.13 12.52
N PRO A 16 -2.47 11.89 13.72
CA PRO A 16 -3.10 12.94 14.50
C PRO A 16 -2.15 14.08 14.86
N ILE A 17 -2.65 15.31 14.75
CA ILE A 17 -2.00 16.54 15.28
C ILE A 17 -2.62 16.88 16.65
N ASP A 18 -3.95 16.81 16.72
CA ASP A 18 -4.77 17.00 17.91
C ASP A 18 -6.09 16.21 17.75
N PRO A 19 -7.05 16.22 18.69
CA PRO A 19 -8.29 15.45 18.57
C PRO A 19 -9.16 15.80 17.35
N VAL A 20 -8.84 16.87 16.60
CA VAL A 20 -9.67 17.37 15.49
C VAL A 20 -8.95 17.32 14.15
N ARG A 21 -7.61 17.43 14.13
CA ARG A 21 -6.81 17.60 12.93
C ARG A 21 -5.76 16.53 12.80
N PHE A 22 -5.47 16.12 11.56
CA PHE A 22 -4.49 15.10 11.22
C PHE A 22 -3.77 15.42 9.90
N ILE A 23 -2.64 14.75 9.67
CA ILE A 23 -1.94 14.68 8.39
C ILE A 23 -2.36 13.37 7.73
N SER A 24 -2.63 13.38 6.43
CA SER A 24 -2.98 12.18 5.67
C SER A 24 -2.62 12.31 4.19
N ASN A 25 -2.82 11.26 3.43
CA ASN A 25 -2.68 11.20 1.98
C ASN A 25 -4.06 11.28 1.29
N TYR A 26 -4.10 11.72 0.03
CA TYR A 26 -5.34 11.80 -0.78
C TYR A 26 -5.92 10.44 -1.20
N SER A 27 -5.41 9.33 -0.70
CA SER A 27 -5.87 7.99 -1.07
C SER A 27 -7.30 7.73 -0.61
N THR A 28 -8.10 7.10 -1.47
CA THR A 28 -9.47 6.66 -1.15
C THR A 28 -9.53 5.18 -0.75
N GLY A 29 -8.42 4.45 -0.85
CA GLY A 29 -8.38 3.00 -0.61
C GLY A 29 -8.93 2.15 -1.76
N ALA A 30 -9.48 2.75 -2.81
CA ALA A 30 -10.18 2.04 -3.88
C ALA A 30 -9.37 0.88 -4.50
N MET A 31 -8.06 1.02 -4.66
CA MET A 31 -7.20 -0.05 -5.20
C MET A 31 -7.15 -1.27 -4.26
N GLY A 32 -6.93 -1.05 -2.97
CA GLY A 32 -6.92 -2.13 -1.98
C GLY A 32 -8.26 -2.85 -1.89
N PHE A 33 -9.37 -2.12 -1.95
CA PHE A 33 -10.72 -2.72 -1.99
C PHE A 33 -10.96 -3.54 -3.26
N SER A 34 -10.56 -3.02 -4.44
CA SER A 34 -10.66 -3.78 -5.69
C SER A 34 -9.84 -5.06 -5.64
N ILE A 35 -8.63 -5.04 -5.06
CA ILE A 35 -7.79 -6.24 -4.89
C ILE A 35 -8.45 -7.23 -3.92
N ALA A 36 -9.02 -6.76 -2.81
CA ALA A 36 -9.73 -7.60 -1.86
C ALA A 36 -10.95 -8.28 -2.50
N LYS A 37 -11.73 -7.53 -3.30
CA LYS A 37 -12.85 -8.06 -4.09
C LYS A 37 -12.38 -9.11 -5.09
N ALA A 38 -11.33 -8.82 -5.87
CA ALA A 38 -10.78 -9.76 -6.85
C ALA A 38 -10.23 -11.04 -6.19
N ALA A 39 -9.57 -10.94 -5.05
CA ALA A 39 -9.10 -12.09 -4.30
C ALA A 39 -10.24 -12.99 -3.81
N LYS A 40 -11.28 -12.39 -3.22
CA LYS A 40 -12.48 -13.11 -2.76
C LYS A 40 -13.21 -13.80 -3.91
N SER A 41 -13.42 -13.13 -5.06
CA SER A 41 -14.09 -13.70 -6.22
C SER A 41 -13.35 -14.88 -6.85
N ARG A 42 -12.06 -15.04 -6.58
CA ARG A 42 -11.23 -16.18 -6.99
C ARG A 42 -11.06 -17.25 -5.89
N GLY A 43 -11.85 -17.16 -4.79
CA GLY A 43 -11.90 -18.14 -3.72
C GLY A 43 -10.80 -18.03 -2.68
N HIS A 44 -10.03 -16.93 -2.64
CA HIS A 44 -9.01 -16.71 -1.62
C HIS A 44 -9.60 -16.15 -0.32
N LYS A 45 -8.95 -16.44 0.81
CA LYS A 45 -9.26 -15.81 2.12
C LYS A 45 -8.56 -14.46 2.20
N VAL A 46 -9.28 -13.43 2.64
CA VAL A 46 -8.76 -12.05 2.70
C VAL A 46 -8.78 -11.55 4.14
N ILE A 47 -7.63 -11.02 4.57
CA ILE A 47 -7.51 -10.16 5.75
C ILE A 47 -7.32 -8.74 5.22
N LEU A 48 -8.30 -7.86 5.47
CA LEU A 48 -8.24 -6.46 5.04
C LEU A 48 -7.91 -5.57 6.24
N ILE A 49 -6.85 -4.76 6.13
CA ILE A 49 -6.40 -3.81 7.15
C ILE A 49 -6.48 -2.39 6.59
N GLY A 50 -7.01 -1.46 7.37
CA GLY A 50 -7.21 -0.07 7.02
C GLY A 50 -8.67 0.28 6.84
N ALA A 51 -8.99 1.22 5.95
CA ALA A 51 -10.35 1.74 5.79
C ALA A 51 -11.46 0.66 5.85
N PRO A 52 -12.65 1.00 6.46
CA PRO A 52 -13.09 2.37 6.74
C PRO A 52 -12.60 2.99 8.07
N GLY A 53 -11.87 2.29 8.91
CA GLY A 53 -11.29 2.85 10.13
C GLY A 53 -10.03 3.69 9.83
N ALA A 54 -9.93 4.89 10.39
CA ALA A 54 -8.75 5.74 10.27
C ALA A 54 -7.64 5.20 11.18
N LEU A 55 -6.69 4.45 10.62
CA LEU A 55 -5.51 3.94 11.33
C LEU A 55 -4.31 4.87 11.13
N SER A 56 -3.51 5.07 12.17
CA SER A 56 -2.17 5.60 12.02
C SER A 56 -1.24 4.57 11.37
N ALA A 57 -0.10 5.02 10.84
CA ALA A 57 0.90 4.11 10.30
C ALA A 57 1.42 3.11 11.35
N GLN A 58 1.48 3.52 12.61
CA GLN A 58 1.90 2.64 13.71
C GLN A 58 0.86 1.54 14.01
N GLU A 59 -0.43 1.90 14.04
CA GLU A 59 -1.51 0.93 14.23
C GLU A 59 -1.61 -0.04 13.05
N MET A 60 -1.47 0.46 11.81
CA MET A 60 -1.41 -0.39 10.63
C MET A 60 -0.20 -1.33 10.69
N TYR A 61 0.98 -0.85 11.07
CA TYR A 61 2.17 -1.67 11.29
C TYR A 61 1.90 -2.80 12.27
N LYS A 62 1.32 -2.49 13.45
CA LYS A 62 0.99 -3.47 14.48
C LYS A 62 0.06 -4.56 13.93
N GLN A 63 -1.06 -4.16 13.32
CA GLN A 63 -2.03 -5.10 12.76
C GLN A 63 -1.45 -5.97 11.63
N VAL A 64 -0.59 -5.38 10.77
CA VAL A 64 0.08 -6.15 9.71
C VAL A 64 1.01 -7.19 10.30
N ILE A 65 1.85 -6.84 11.29
CA ILE A 65 2.79 -7.78 11.92
C ILE A 65 2.05 -8.91 12.65
N GLU A 66 1.00 -8.60 13.40
CA GLU A 66 0.17 -9.60 14.10
C GLU A 66 -0.43 -10.63 13.14
N ASN A 67 -0.87 -10.20 11.95
CA ASN A 67 -1.49 -11.07 10.97
C ASN A 67 -0.51 -11.72 9.99
N PHE A 68 0.74 -11.21 9.92
CA PHE A 68 1.73 -11.65 8.94
C PHE A 68 2.03 -13.15 8.97
N ARG A 69 2.13 -13.74 10.19
CA ARG A 69 2.40 -15.19 10.33
C ARG A 69 1.29 -16.07 9.75
N ARG A 70 0.05 -15.55 9.72
CA ARG A 70 -1.17 -16.27 9.34
C ARG A 70 -1.53 -16.14 7.85
N CYS A 71 -0.75 -15.42 7.05
CA CYS A 71 -1.01 -15.21 5.63
C CYS A 71 0.08 -15.81 4.74
N ASP A 72 -0.27 -16.13 3.50
CA ASP A 72 0.64 -16.61 2.45
C ASP A 72 1.17 -15.45 1.62
N VAL A 73 0.38 -14.37 1.51
CA VAL A 73 0.64 -13.22 0.66
C VAL A 73 0.33 -11.93 1.41
N VAL A 74 1.14 -10.91 1.21
CA VAL A 74 0.85 -9.54 1.68
C VAL A 74 0.85 -8.58 0.49
N VAL A 75 -0.23 -7.80 0.35
CA VAL A 75 -0.38 -6.73 -0.65
C VAL A 75 -0.49 -5.40 0.08
N MET A 76 0.57 -4.61 0.04
CA MET A 76 0.61 -3.29 0.66
C MET A 76 0.12 -2.23 -0.33
N ALA A 77 -1.21 -2.04 -0.41
CA ALA A 77 -1.84 -1.06 -1.30
C ALA A 77 -2.28 0.24 -0.59
N ALA A 78 -2.16 0.29 0.74
CA ALA A 78 -2.43 1.49 1.52
C ALA A 78 -1.41 2.61 1.24
N ALA A 79 -1.85 3.86 1.32
CA ALA A 79 -1.00 5.05 1.29
C ALA A 79 -0.56 5.38 2.72
N VAL A 80 0.49 4.72 3.17
CA VAL A 80 1.06 4.91 4.51
C VAL A 80 1.86 6.20 4.54
N ALA A 81 1.64 7.04 5.57
CA ALA A 81 2.41 8.27 5.77
C ALA A 81 3.84 7.95 6.22
N ASP A 82 4.83 8.54 5.55
CA ASP A 82 6.25 8.37 5.89
C ASP A 82 6.62 9.07 7.22
N TYR A 83 5.85 10.10 7.60
CA TYR A 83 6.09 10.92 8.79
C TYR A 83 4.81 11.12 9.59
N ARG A 84 4.95 11.28 10.90
CA ARG A 84 3.90 11.63 11.85
C ARG A 84 4.33 12.78 12.77
N PRO A 85 3.42 13.53 13.38
CA PRO A 85 3.76 14.46 14.45
C PRO A 85 4.54 13.76 15.58
N LYS A 86 5.62 14.40 16.05
CA LYS A 86 6.40 13.88 17.19
C LYS A 86 5.57 13.80 18.46
N ALA A 87 4.67 14.75 18.65
CA ALA A 87 3.74 14.82 19.78
C ALA A 87 2.34 15.17 19.24
N VAL A 88 1.33 14.55 19.83
CA VAL A 88 -0.09 14.84 19.58
C VAL A 88 -0.61 15.68 20.73
N ALA A 89 -1.26 16.79 20.43
CA ALA A 89 -1.85 17.63 21.46
C ALA A 89 -3.11 16.97 22.03
N ASN A 90 -3.24 16.94 23.36
CA ASN A 90 -4.41 16.35 24.04
C ASN A 90 -5.70 17.17 23.84
N GLN A 91 -5.56 18.45 23.49
CA GLN A 91 -6.67 19.36 23.23
C GLN A 91 -6.49 20.04 21.87
N LYS A 92 -7.61 20.49 21.28
CA LYS A 92 -7.59 21.26 20.04
C LYS A 92 -6.68 22.48 20.17
N ILE A 93 -5.68 22.62 19.32
CA ILE A 93 -4.78 23.76 19.28
C ILE A 93 -5.58 25.02 18.93
N LYS A 94 -5.61 25.99 19.81
CA LYS A 94 -6.35 27.29 19.61
C LYS A 94 -5.59 28.21 18.64
N LYS A 95 -6.31 29.08 17.94
CA LYS A 95 -5.77 30.09 17.02
C LYS A 95 -5.15 31.27 17.82
N SER A 96 -4.04 31.04 18.49
CA SER A 96 -3.35 32.09 19.28
C SER A 96 -2.15 32.70 18.57
N LYS A 97 -1.69 32.09 17.46
CA LYS A 97 -0.51 32.53 16.70
C LYS A 97 -0.81 32.55 15.21
N GLN A 98 -0.12 33.43 14.45
CA GLN A 98 -0.22 33.44 12.99
C GLN A 98 0.37 32.18 12.33
N GLN A 99 1.35 31.54 12.97
CA GLN A 99 2.04 30.37 12.47
C GLN A 99 2.20 29.33 13.57
N ILE A 100 2.12 28.05 13.19
CA ILE A 100 2.48 26.91 14.03
C ILE A 100 3.49 26.04 13.31
N THR A 101 4.48 25.51 14.04
CA THR A 101 5.46 24.58 13.53
C THR A 101 5.16 23.19 14.08
N LEU A 102 5.08 22.18 13.18
CA LEU A 102 4.94 20.80 13.56
C LEU A 102 6.29 20.09 13.39
N LYS A 103 6.81 19.53 14.48
CA LYS A 103 7.96 18.62 14.41
C LYS A 103 7.50 17.26 14.00
N LEU A 104 8.02 16.75 12.85
CA LEU A 104 7.68 15.44 12.33
C LEU A 104 8.79 14.43 12.60
N VAL A 105 8.42 13.17 12.84
CA VAL A 105 9.32 12.01 12.97
C VAL A 105 8.90 10.90 12.02
N LYS A 106 9.84 10.05 11.63
CA LYS A 106 9.58 8.95 10.67
C LYS A 106 8.63 7.90 11.26
N ASN A 107 7.75 7.40 10.41
CA ASN A 107 7.00 6.19 10.64
C ASN A 107 7.83 4.94 10.30
N PRO A 108 7.49 3.75 10.85
CA PRO A 108 8.12 2.50 10.44
C PRO A 108 7.80 2.20 8.96
N ASP A 109 8.81 1.76 8.20
CA ASP A 109 8.61 1.24 6.84
C ASP A 109 8.15 -0.22 6.91
N ILE A 110 6.83 -0.41 6.86
CA ILE A 110 6.19 -1.72 7.01
C ILE A 110 6.74 -2.72 5.99
N LEU A 111 6.80 -2.34 4.71
CA LEU A 111 7.30 -3.22 3.64
C LEU A 111 8.77 -3.60 3.85
N GLN A 112 9.60 -2.68 4.32
CA GLN A 112 11.00 -2.96 4.58
C GLN A 112 11.17 -3.98 5.71
N VAL A 113 10.36 -3.87 6.77
CA VAL A 113 10.36 -4.84 7.87
C VAL A 113 9.89 -6.21 7.37
N LEU A 114 8.78 -6.26 6.64
CA LEU A 114 8.25 -7.50 6.08
C LEU A 114 9.25 -8.18 5.12
N GLY A 115 9.93 -7.40 4.28
CA GLY A 115 10.92 -7.92 3.35
C GLY A 115 12.11 -8.63 4.01
N LYS A 116 12.47 -8.24 5.25
CA LYS A 116 13.50 -8.92 6.04
C LYS A 116 13.04 -10.25 6.63
N ILE A 117 11.74 -10.44 6.87
CA ILE A 117 11.18 -11.59 7.57
C ILE A 117 10.24 -12.45 6.72
N LYS A 118 10.11 -12.15 5.43
CA LYS A 118 9.05 -12.74 4.57
C LYS A 118 9.17 -14.23 4.33
N LYS A 119 10.39 -14.81 4.37
CA LYS A 119 10.65 -16.22 4.02
C LYS A 119 10.06 -16.56 2.64
N ASP A 120 9.18 -17.56 2.57
CA ASP A 120 8.46 -18.09 1.40
C ASP A 120 7.18 -17.32 1.02
N LYS A 121 6.83 -16.27 1.80
CA LYS A 121 5.63 -15.47 1.55
C LYS A 121 5.81 -14.54 0.35
N ILE A 122 4.73 -14.34 -0.40
CA ILE A 122 4.72 -13.37 -1.51
C ILE A 122 4.45 -11.96 -0.96
N LEU A 123 5.31 -11.02 -1.29
CA LEU A 123 5.23 -9.64 -0.85
C LEU A 123 5.07 -8.70 -2.04
N VAL A 124 3.95 -7.99 -2.07
CA VAL A 124 3.58 -7.06 -3.15
C VAL A 124 3.56 -5.64 -2.64
N GLY A 125 4.29 -4.75 -3.30
CA GLY A 125 4.31 -3.33 -3.00
C GLY A 125 3.53 -2.50 -4.02
N PHE A 126 3.07 -1.33 -3.59
CA PHE A 126 2.53 -0.28 -4.45
C PHE A 126 3.40 0.96 -4.36
N ALA A 127 3.55 1.67 -5.47
CA ALA A 127 4.27 2.94 -5.52
C ALA A 127 3.54 3.96 -6.39
N LEU A 128 3.52 5.20 -5.91
CA LEU A 128 3.09 6.35 -6.69
C LEU A 128 4.30 7.25 -6.88
N GLU A 129 4.67 7.52 -8.14
CA GLU A 129 5.87 8.27 -8.48
C GLU A 129 5.53 9.48 -9.34
N THR A 130 6.20 10.59 -9.12
CA THR A 130 6.08 11.80 -9.95
C THR A 130 7.06 11.81 -11.10
N LYS A 131 8.27 11.25 -10.88
CA LYS A 131 9.35 11.13 -11.87
C LYS A 131 10.05 9.79 -11.71
N GLY A 132 10.74 9.33 -12.77
CA GLY A 132 11.62 8.14 -12.69
C GLY A 132 10.91 6.84 -12.31
N LEU A 133 9.67 6.62 -12.80
CA LEU A 133 8.79 5.49 -12.43
C LEU A 133 9.53 4.15 -12.36
N TYR A 134 10.19 3.75 -13.45
CA TYR A 134 10.89 2.46 -13.53
C TYR A 134 12.06 2.38 -12.54
N LYS A 135 12.94 3.40 -12.52
CA LYS A 135 14.10 3.42 -11.63
C LYS A 135 13.71 3.35 -10.16
N ASN A 136 12.69 4.10 -9.77
CA ASN A 136 12.21 4.13 -8.40
C ASN A 136 11.49 2.83 -8.02
N ALA A 137 10.66 2.26 -8.92
CA ALA A 137 10.02 0.97 -8.71
C ALA A 137 11.05 -0.14 -8.54
N LEU A 138 12.08 -0.22 -9.40
CA LEU A 138 13.15 -1.20 -9.32
C LEU A 138 13.95 -1.06 -8.02
N SER A 139 14.27 0.16 -7.61
CA SER A 139 14.96 0.43 -6.34
C SER A 139 14.14 -0.06 -5.14
N LYS A 140 12.83 0.24 -5.10
CA LYS A 140 11.93 -0.20 -4.04
C LYS A 140 11.77 -1.71 -4.03
N LEU A 141 11.60 -2.33 -5.19
CA LEU A 141 11.51 -3.79 -5.36
C LEU A 141 12.70 -4.49 -4.71
N LYS A 142 13.92 -4.08 -5.04
CA LYS A 142 15.16 -4.65 -4.50
C LYS A 142 15.34 -4.36 -3.01
N LYS A 143 15.27 -3.08 -2.61
CA LYS A 143 15.52 -2.66 -1.22
C LYS A 143 14.55 -3.28 -0.21
N LYS A 144 13.29 -3.50 -0.63
CA LYS A 144 12.25 -4.06 0.24
C LYS A 144 12.00 -5.55 0.02
N ASN A 145 12.85 -6.22 -0.80
CA ASN A 145 12.76 -7.65 -1.09
C ASN A 145 11.35 -8.08 -1.54
N LEU A 146 10.75 -7.33 -2.47
CA LEU A 146 9.41 -7.63 -2.98
C LEU A 146 9.46 -8.71 -4.06
N ASP A 147 8.37 -9.46 -4.24
CA ASP A 147 8.23 -10.39 -5.37
C ASP A 147 7.80 -9.63 -6.62
N PHE A 148 6.94 -8.62 -6.46
CA PHE A 148 6.66 -7.63 -7.51
C PHE A 148 6.13 -6.31 -6.93
N ILE A 149 6.18 -5.28 -7.73
CA ILE A 149 5.68 -3.94 -7.40
C ILE A 149 4.73 -3.45 -8.49
N VAL A 150 3.66 -2.79 -8.08
CA VAL A 150 2.72 -2.09 -8.96
C VAL A 150 2.96 -0.60 -8.81
N ALA A 151 3.50 0.02 -9.83
CA ALA A 151 3.88 1.43 -9.80
C ALA A 151 3.02 2.25 -10.77
N ASN A 152 2.45 3.36 -10.31
CA ASN A 152 1.76 4.31 -11.15
C ASN A 152 2.39 5.70 -11.08
N ARG A 153 2.15 6.51 -12.11
CA ARG A 153 2.69 7.85 -12.24
C ARG A 153 1.63 8.89 -11.96
N LEU A 154 1.92 9.77 -11.00
CA LEU A 154 1.15 10.99 -10.80
C LEU A 154 1.61 12.05 -11.82
N THR A 155 0.67 12.63 -12.57
CA THR A 155 0.96 13.76 -13.47
C THR A 155 -0.02 14.90 -13.17
N LYS A 156 0.37 16.15 -13.49
CA LYS A 156 -0.52 17.32 -13.33
C LYS A 156 -1.86 17.18 -14.06
N LYS A 157 -1.90 16.43 -15.17
CA LYS A 157 -3.11 16.16 -15.99
C LYS A 157 -3.92 14.93 -15.53
N ARG A 158 -3.37 14.06 -14.69
CA ARG A 158 -4.04 12.85 -14.20
C ARG A 158 -3.99 12.79 -12.68
N ASN A 159 -5.11 13.11 -12.05
CA ASN A 159 -5.29 12.80 -10.64
C ASN A 159 -5.56 11.28 -10.53
N VAL A 160 -4.65 10.56 -9.91
CA VAL A 160 -4.77 9.10 -9.70
C VAL A 160 -5.79 8.78 -8.60
N PHE A 161 -6.02 9.76 -7.72
CA PHE A 161 -6.97 9.67 -6.62
C PHE A 161 -8.38 9.99 -7.14
N GLY A 162 -9.33 9.09 -6.90
CA GLY A 162 -10.72 9.25 -7.36
C GLY A 162 -10.97 8.91 -8.83
N SER A 163 -9.96 8.80 -9.70
CA SER A 163 -10.13 8.41 -11.10
C SER A 163 -10.60 6.96 -11.22
N SER A 164 -11.54 6.71 -12.15
CA SER A 164 -12.02 5.37 -12.50
C SER A 164 -10.97 4.55 -13.27
N LYS A 165 -10.06 5.21 -14.00
CA LYS A 165 -9.01 4.57 -14.82
C LYS A 165 -7.62 4.98 -14.35
N THR A 166 -6.66 4.06 -14.51
CA THR A 166 -5.26 4.25 -14.15
C THR A 166 -4.34 3.60 -15.17
N SER A 167 -3.07 3.99 -15.15
CA SER A 167 -2.01 3.29 -15.91
C SER A 167 -0.92 2.89 -14.93
N VAL A 168 -0.51 1.63 -14.98
CA VAL A 168 0.45 1.05 -14.04
C VAL A 168 1.54 0.28 -14.77
N LEU A 169 2.73 0.26 -14.16
CA LEU A 169 3.80 -0.67 -14.44
C LEU A 169 3.79 -1.75 -13.36
N ILE A 170 3.72 -3.01 -13.75
CA ILE A 170 3.96 -4.16 -12.86
C ILE A 170 5.39 -4.63 -13.17
N LEU A 171 6.24 -4.67 -12.17
CA LEU A 171 7.63 -5.10 -12.28
C LEU A 171 7.90 -6.16 -11.22
N ASP A 172 8.42 -7.33 -11.61
CA ASP A 172 8.75 -8.39 -10.67
C ASP A 172 10.25 -8.57 -10.43
N LYS A 173 10.59 -9.44 -9.51
CA LYS A 173 11.98 -9.71 -9.10
C LYS A 173 12.83 -10.39 -10.18
N THR A 174 12.22 -10.99 -11.20
CA THR A 174 12.93 -11.58 -12.34
C THR A 174 13.30 -10.56 -13.41
N GLY A 175 12.74 -9.34 -13.30
CA GLY A 175 12.92 -8.25 -14.27
C GLY A 175 11.80 -8.19 -15.32
N ASP A 176 10.83 -9.12 -15.26
CA ASP A 176 9.64 -9.06 -16.13
C ASP A 176 8.82 -7.82 -15.82
N LYS A 177 8.37 -7.16 -16.89
CA LYS A 177 7.64 -5.88 -16.81
C LYS A 177 6.40 -5.90 -17.70
N GLU A 178 5.29 -5.48 -17.15
CA GLU A 178 4.00 -5.39 -17.83
C GLU A 178 3.44 -3.97 -17.65
N TYR A 179 2.99 -3.36 -18.74
CA TYR A 179 2.34 -2.05 -18.72
C TYR A 179 0.84 -2.23 -18.97
N LEU A 180 0.02 -1.76 -18.05
CA LEU A 180 -1.41 -1.65 -18.22
C LEU A 180 -1.75 -0.16 -18.39
N SER A 181 -2.26 0.22 -19.57
CA SER A 181 -2.57 1.62 -19.89
C SER A 181 -4.05 1.87 -19.90
N ASN A 182 -4.51 2.92 -19.21
CA ASN A 182 -5.89 3.40 -19.22
C ASN A 182 -6.93 2.32 -18.85
N VAL A 183 -6.64 1.51 -17.86
CA VAL A 183 -7.48 0.41 -17.37
C VAL A 183 -8.19 0.78 -16.07
N THR A 184 -9.29 0.08 -15.75
CA THR A 184 -9.98 0.24 -14.47
C THR A 184 -9.15 -0.33 -13.33
N LYS A 185 -9.40 0.13 -12.11
CA LYS A 185 -8.76 -0.42 -10.90
C LYS A 185 -9.07 -1.91 -10.72
N ASP A 186 -10.27 -2.34 -11.10
CA ASP A 186 -10.66 -3.75 -11.04
C ASP A 186 -9.84 -4.61 -12.02
N LYS A 187 -9.53 -4.11 -13.23
CA LYS A 187 -8.65 -4.82 -14.17
C LYS A 187 -7.22 -4.95 -13.62
N VAL A 188 -6.69 -3.89 -12.99
CA VAL A 188 -5.40 -3.96 -12.28
C VAL A 188 -5.46 -4.98 -11.15
N ALA A 189 -6.53 -4.96 -10.35
CA ALA A 189 -6.71 -5.87 -9.22
C ALA A 189 -6.76 -7.35 -9.67
N GLN A 190 -7.51 -7.64 -10.71
CA GLN A 190 -7.56 -8.99 -11.31
C GLN A 190 -6.18 -9.45 -11.79
N ARG A 191 -5.40 -8.55 -12.43
CA ARG A 191 -4.05 -8.88 -12.91
C ARG A 191 -3.08 -9.13 -11.75
N VAL A 192 -3.19 -8.33 -10.67
CA VAL A 192 -2.40 -8.52 -9.45
C VAL A 192 -2.64 -9.90 -8.84
N ILE A 193 -3.91 -10.30 -8.67
CA ILE A 193 -4.25 -11.61 -8.10
C ILE A 193 -3.78 -12.74 -9.02
N LYS A 194 -3.97 -12.61 -10.35
CA LYS A 194 -3.47 -13.58 -11.32
C LYS A 194 -1.95 -13.75 -11.23
N LYS A 195 -1.18 -12.65 -11.12
CA LYS A 195 0.29 -12.72 -10.96
C LYS A 195 0.71 -13.39 -9.64
N ILE A 196 -0.01 -13.16 -8.55
CA ILE A 196 0.21 -13.87 -7.28
C ILE A 196 0.03 -15.38 -7.47
N GLU A 197 -1.02 -15.79 -8.17
CA GLU A 197 -1.31 -17.21 -8.45
C GLU A 197 -0.24 -17.83 -9.37
N GLU A 198 0.24 -17.10 -10.37
CA GLU A 198 1.33 -17.52 -11.27
C GLU A 198 2.61 -17.78 -10.48
N ILE A 199 3.04 -16.84 -9.63
CA ILE A 199 4.23 -16.97 -8.78
C ILE A 199 4.08 -18.18 -7.83
N ARG A 200 2.90 -18.39 -7.25
CA ARG A 200 2.69 -19.51 -6.33
C ARG A 200 2.73 -20.87 -7.03
N LYS A 201 2.26 -20.96 -8.28
CA LYS A 201 2.34 -22.19 -9.09
C LYS A 201 3.80 -22.54 -9.45
N SER A 202 4.60 -21.52 -9.80
CA SER A 202 6.02 -21.74 -10.17
C SER A 202 6.91 -22.11 -8.98
N ALA A 203 6.43 -21.91 -7.74
CA ALA A 203 7.15 -22.22 -6.50
C ALA A 203 6.70 -23.54 -5.84
N ALA A 204 5.71 -24.23 -6.41
CA ALA A 204 5.17 -25.51 -5.95
C ALA A 204 5.70 -26.67 -6.79
#